data_6d387effac091c4a04d541924585eab7
#
_entry.id   6d387effac091c4a04d541924585eab7
#
_cell.length_a   1.000
_cell.length_b   1.000
_cell.length_c   1.000
_cell.angle_alpha   90.00
_cell.angle_beta   90.00
_cell.angle_gamma   90.00
#
_symmetry.space_group_name_H-M   'P 1'
#
loop_
_entity.id
_entity.type
_entity.pdbx_description
1 polymer ?
#
loop_
_entity_poly.entity_id
_entity_poly.type
_entity_poly.pdbx_seq_one_letter_code
_entity_poly.pdbx_strand_id
1 'polypeptide(L)'
;FIFSSYAYADESDAIKQGLLSSMSSGIASSIAGVIGGQGDTEVQFSAKENNKPEFSIMTVRPISVHPGKDAWFVQLQLSNTQIRSKSRLTTNIGLGYRTLSDNKKSMIGGNVFVDYDAKGNSRYSLGFEFRTAVFDVLINHYEAISGQKTVGDFKERALDGNDMSVSGQIPYLPWAKINLTHYEWKKVNNSKNSKGDKLSFDLLLTPNVIMELGVDDNNIQKKDNFVKISFVFPAREGPAASTDFISDEAFPDGDMSSQLLSKVKRSNKITLESEGVGVTISRLD
;
A
#
# COMPACT_ATOMS: atom_id res chain seq x y z
N PHE A 1 -1.81 -22.23 -26.51
CA PHE A 1 -1.78 -21.75 -25.10
C PHE A 1 -0.36 -21.50 -24.56
N ILE A 2 0.71 -21.81 -25.27
CA ILE A 2 2.09 -21.59 -24.85
C ILE A 2 2.64 -20.21 -25.28
N PHE A 3 2.00 -19.53 -26.23
CA PHE A 3 2.47 -18.24 -26.75
C PHE A 3 2.20 -17.03 -25.83
N SER A 4 1.27 -17.13 -24.87
CA SER A 4 0.89 -16.02 -23.97
C SER A 4 1.94 -15.76 -22.88
N SER A 5 2.57 -16.80 -22.33
CA SER A 5 3.52 -16.66 -21.22
C SER A 5 4.86 -16.01 -21.61
N TYR A 6 5.31 -16.20 -22.83
CA TYR A 6 6.55 -15.59 -23.31
C TYR A 6 6.43 -14.09 -23.59
N ALA A 7 5.28 -13.64 -24.09
CA ALA A 7 5.05 -12.21 -24.35
C ALA A 7 5.01 -11.38 -23.05
N TYR A 8 4.42 -11.92 -21.97
CA TYR A 8 4.35 -11.23 -20.66
C TYR A 8 5.70 -11.20 -19.93
N ALA A 9 6.52 -12.22 -20.07
CA ALA A 9 7.86 -12.23 -19.49
C ALA A 9 8.73 -11.14 -20.13
N ASP A 10 8.64 -10.95 -21.43
CA ASP A 10 9.40 -9.93 -22.17
C ASP A 10 8.94 -8.50 -21.82
N GLU A 11 7.62 -8.27 -21.69
CA GLU A 11 7.06 -6.98 -21.26
C GLU A 11 7.48 -6.64 -19.82
N SER A 12 7.43 -7.60 -18.90
CA SER A 12 7.87 -7.44 -17.52
C SER A 12 9.34 -7.06 -17.41
N ASP A 13 10.20 -7.70 -18.21
CA ASP A 13 11.62 -7.40 -18.25
C ASP A 13 11.90 -6.03 -18.90
N ALA A 14 11.15 -5.63 -19.92
CA ALA A 14 11.25 -4.31 -20.53
C ALA A 14 10.84 -3.19 -19.55
N ILE A 15 9.75 -3.36 -18.80
CA ILE A 15 9.31 -2.41 -17.76
C ILE A 15 10.37 -2.30 -16.65
N LYS A 16 10.88 -3.45 -16.18
CA LYS A 16 11.96 -3.50 -15.19
C LYS A 16 13.21 -2.78 -15.66
N GLN A 17 13.66 -3.03 -16.90
CA GLN A 17 14.82 -2.37 -17.50
C GLN A 17 14.60 -0.87 -17.64
N GLY A 18 13.42 -0.46 -18.09
CA GLY A 18 13.04 0.95 -18.21
C GLY A 18 13.04 1.68 -16.87
N LEU A 19 12.51 1.07 -15.82
CA LEU A 19 12.56 1.61 -14.46
C LEU A 19 14.00 1.74 -13.95
N LEU A 20 14.80 0.67 -14.08
CA LEU A 20 16.18 0.65 -13.61
C LEU A 20 17.05 1.67 -14.34
N SER A 21 16.84 1.86 -15.64
CA SER A 21 17.61 2.83 -16.46
C SER A 21 17.25 4.28 -16.17
N SER A 22 16.03 4.55 -15.68
CA SER A 22 15.56 5.90 -15.30
C SER A 22 16.02 6.36 -13.92
N MET A 23 16.67 5.48 -13.15
CA MET A 23 17.11 5.74 -11.78
C MET A 23 18.62 5.93 -11.69
N SER A 24 19.08 6.57 -10.59
CA SER A 24 20.52 6.61 -10.32
C SER A 24 21.06 5.19 -10.10
N SER A 25 22.28 4.91 -10.49
CA SER A 25 22.88 3.57 -10.47
C SER A 25 22.83 2.87 -9.10
N GLY A 26 22.98 3.61 -8.01
CA GLY A 26 22.89 3.06 -6.65
C GLY A 26 21.47 2.64 -6.25
N ILE A 27 20.45 3.39 -6.67
CA ILE A 27 19.05 3.04 -6.43
C ILE A 27 18.65 1.88 -7.36
N ALA A 28 19.07 1.92 -8.62
CA ALA A 28 18.78 0.88 -9.60
C ALA A 28 19.31 -0.50 -9.17
N SER A 29 20.55 -0.58 -8.66
CA SER A 29 21.13 -1.83 -8.18
C SER A 29 20.41 -2.39 -6.94
N SER A 30 20.01 -1.51 -6.02
CA SER A 30 19.24 -1.91 -4.83
C SER A 30 17.85 -2.47 -5.20
N ILE A 31 17.16 -1.83 -6.14
CA ILE A 31 15.88 -2.27 -6.65
C ILE A 31 16.01 -3.58 -7.42
N ALA A 32 17.02 -3.73 -8.27
CA ALA A 32 17.27 -4.96 -9.02
C ALA A 32 17.46 -6.17 -8.10
N GLY A 33 18.16 -5.99 -6.97
CA GLY A 33 18.35 -7.02 -5.97
C GLY A 33 17.06 -7.41 -5.22
N VAL A 34 16.11 -6.48 -5.12
CA VAL A 34 14.83 -6.69 -4.42
C VAL A 34 13.73 -7.24 -5.36
N ILE A 35 13.79 -6.96 -6.67
CA ILE A 35 12.77 -7.41 -7.63
C ILE A 35 12.82 -8.94 -7.86
N GLY A 36 13.95 -9.59 -7.65
CA GLY A 36 14.11 -11.02 -7.87
C GLY A 36 13.57 -11.89 -6.73
N GLY A 37 13.31 -13.17 -7.01
CA GLY A 37 12.93 -14.20 -6.03
C GLY A 37 11.43 -14.37 -5.82
N GLN A 38 11.08 -15.34 -4.96
CA GLN A 38 9.68 -15.66 -4.63
C GLN A 38 9.06 -14.52 -3.80
N GLY A 39 7.83 -14.15 -4.11
CA GLY A 39 7.06 -13.11 -3.41
C GLY A 39 6.73 -11.95 -4.33
N ASP A 40 6.32 -10.84 -3.75
CA ASP A 40 5.79 -9.67 -4.43
C ASP A 40 6.72 -8.46 -4.25
N THR A 41 6.94 -7.69 -5.29
CA THR A 41 7.66 -6.41 -5.22
C THR A 41 6.86 -5.35 -5.98
N GLU A 42 6.70 -4.19 -5.37
CA GLU A 42 5.98 -3.06 -5.95
C GLU A 42 6.81 -1.79 -5.87
N VAL A 43 6.96 -1.11 -7.01
CA VAL A 43 7.51 0.25 -7.09
C VAL A 43 6.35 1.19 -7.39
N GLN A 44 6.09 2.15 -6.51
CA GLN A 44 4.93 3.03 -6.58
C GLN A 44 5.34 4.48 -6.67
N PHE A 45 4.67 5.21 -7.54
CA PHE A 45 4.69 6.67 -7.65
C PHE A 45 3.30 7.20 -7.31
N SER A 46 3.25 8.22 -6.47
CA SER A 46 2.01 8.85 -6.03
C SER A 46 2.06 10.34 -6.24
N ALA A 47 1.03 10.90 -6.86
CA ALA A 47 0.83 12.32 -7.00
C ALA A 47 -0.49 12.72 -6.32
N LYS A 48 -0.46 13.82 -5.58
CA LYS A 48 -1.60 14.49 -4.97
C LYS A 48 -1.67 15.92 -5.47
N GLU A 49 -2.88 16.46 -5.55
CA GLU A 49 -3.14 17.77 -6.16
C GLU A 49 -2.29 18.91 -5.57
N ASN A 50 -2.07 18.88 -4.24
CA ASN A 50 -1.42 19.96 -3.51
C ASN A 50 -0.08 19.55 -2.88
N ASN A 51 0.49 18.39 -3.25
CA ASN A 51 1.72 17.86 -2.66
C ASN A 51 2.76 17.50 -3.72
N LYS A 52 4.02 17.48 -3.33
CA LYS A 52 5.09 16.94 -4.17
C LYS A 52 4.87 15.44 -4.37
N PRO A 53 5.28 14.88 -5.51
CA PRO A 53 5.21 13.45 -5.74
C PRO A 53 5.94 12.65 -4.64
N GLU A 54 5.33 11.54 -4.24
CA GLU A 54 5.89 10.57 -3.32
C GLU A 54 6.25 9.30 -4.08
N PHE A 55 7.23 8.58 -3.59
CA PHE A 55 7.65 7.32 -4.18
C PHE A 55 7.88 6.28 -3.10
N SER A 56 7.64 5.02 -3.41
CA SER A 56 7.96 3.90 -2.51
C SER A 56 8.38 2.66 -3.27
N ILE A 57 9.19 1.85 -2.60
CA ILE A 57 9.47 0.46 -2.97
C ILE A 57 9.05 -0.43 -1.83
N MET A 58 8.30 -1.47 -2.14
CA MET A 58 7.79 -2.44 -1.19
C MET A 58 8.09 -3.85 -1.70
N THR A 59 8.38 -4.76 -0.78
CA THR A 59 8.54 -6.17 -1.09
C THR A 59 7.89 -7.05 -0.02
N VAL A 60 7.26 -8.14 -0.46
CA VAL A 60 6.76 -9.22 0.38
C VAL A 60 7.60 -10.46 0.09
N ARG A 61 8.18 -11.05 1.13
CA ARG A 61 9.04 -12.24 0.99
C ARG A 61 8.54 -13.35 1.90
N PRO A 62 8.45 -14.59 1.41
CA PRO A 62 8.05 -15.71 2.23
C PRO A 62 9.12 -16.06 3.27
N ILE A 63 8.67 -16.38 4.47
CA ILE A 63 9.45 -17.09 5.49
C ILE A 63 9.17 -18.58 5.35
N SER A 64 7.90 -18.96 5.21
CA SER A 64 7.43 -20.32 4.98
C SER A 64 6.15 -20.28 4.15
N VAL A 65 6.04 -21.13 3.16
CA VAL A 65 4.82 -21.29 2.33
C VAL A 65 4.44 -22.75 2.26
N HIS A 66 3.18 -23.06 2.57
CA HIS A 66 2.53 -24.30 2.24
C HIS A 66 1.56 -24.03 1.08
N PRO A 67 1.94 -24.39 -0.16
CA PRO A 67 1.15 -24.04 -1.35
C PRO A 67 -0.31 -24.47 -1.23
N GLY A 68 -1.23 -23.53 -1.51
CA GLY A 68 -2.66 -23.76 -1.42
C GLY A 68 -3.21 -23.90 0.00
N LYS A 69 -2.44 -23.57 1.04
CA LYS A 69 -2.85 -23.67 2.44
C LYS A 69 -2.57 -22.38 3.21
N ASP A 70 -1.30 -22.05 3.45
CA ASP A 70 -0.91 -20.92 4.29
C ASP A 70 0.48 -20.38 3.95
N ALA A 71 0.78 -19.19 4.45
CA ALA A 71 2.11 -18.59 4.36
C ALA A 71 2.43 -17.70 5.55
N TRP A 72 3.67 -17.78 6.04
CA TRP A 72 4.32 -16.76 6.83
C TRP A 72 5.18 -15.89 5.91
N PHE A 73 5.11 -14.58 6.08
CA PHE A 73 5.86 -13.66 5.24
C PHE A 73 6.33 -12.44 6.00
N VAL A 74 7.38 -11.81 5.47
CA VAL A 74 7.83 -10.47 5.87
C VAL A 74 7.48 -9.48 4.76
N GLN A 75 7.04 -8.29 5.15
CA GLN A 75 6.86 -7.16 4.22
C GLN A 75 7.78 -6.02 4.64
N LEU A 76 8.54 -5.50 3.69
CA LEU A 76 9.43 -4.36 3.86
C LEU A 76 8.99 -3.25 2.90
N GLN A 77 9.02 -2.00 3.36
CA GLN A 77 8.80 -0.84 2.49
C GLN A 77 9.71 0.30 2.87
N LEU A 78 10.26 0.95 1.85
CA LEU A 78 10.92 2.24 1.94
C LEU A 78 10.09 3.24 1.14
N SER A 79 9.79 4.39 1.72
CA SER A 79 9.03 5.43 1.05
C SER A 79 9.61 6.80 1.34
N ASN A 80 9.55 7.65 0.32
CA ASN A 80 9.85 9.05 0.42
C ASN A 80 8.52 9.81 0.57
N THR A 81 8.11 10.07 1.80
CA THR A 81 6.85 10.74 2.13
C THR A 81 7.03 12.26 2.28
N GLN A 82 6.00 13.03 1.97
CA GLN A 82 6.01 14.47 2.18
C GLN A 82 5.35 14.82 3.52
N ILE A 83 6.07 15.58 4.34
CA ILE A 83 5.57 16.12 5.60
C ILE A 83 5.89 17.61 5.61
N ARG A 84 4.85 18.47 5.60
CA ARG A 84 4.99 19.93 5.48
C ARG A 84 5.90 20.34 4.30
N SER A 85 5.62 19.76 3.12
CA SER A 85 6.36 20.00 1.87
C SER A 85 7.86 19.65 1.92
N LYS A 86 8.31 18.94 2.97
CA LYS A 86 9.67 18.39 3.10
C LYS A 86 9.64 16.88 2.94
N SER A 87 10.56 16.40 2.13
CA SER A 87 10.75 14.96 1.89
C SER A 87 11.30 14.27 3.14
N ARG A 88 10.74 13.12 3.47
CA ARG A 88 11.14 12.31 4.63
C ARG A 88 11.11 10.82 4.29
N LEU A 89 12.23 10.16 4.53
CA LEU A 89 12.32 8.71 4.39
C LEU A 89 11.53 8.04 5.53
N THR A 90 10.68 7.08 5.16
CA THR A 90 9.94 6.22 6.09
C THR A 90 10.21 4.77 5.75
N THR A 91 10.49 3.96 6.76
CA THR A 91 10.72 2.52 6.68
C THR A 91 9.58 1.80 7.40
N ASN A 92 9.02 0.78 6.77
CA ASN A 92 8.01 -0.10 7.36
C ASN A 92 8.51 -1.53 7.29
N ILE A 93 8.45 -2.24 8.41
CA ILE A 93 8.84 -3.65 8.55
C ILE A 93 7.68 -4.39 9.17
N GLY A 94 7.20 -5.44 8.52
CA GLY A 94 6.07 -6.23 8.99
C GLY A 94 6.27 -7.72 8.88
N LEU A 95 5.62 -8.44 9.79
CA LEU A 95 5.46 -9.89 9.78
C LEU A 95 3.99 -10.21 9.63
N GLY A 96 3.65 -11.14 8.75
CA GLY A 96 2.28 -11.56 8.54
C GLY A 96 2.14 -13.06 8.38
N TYR A 97 0.92 -13.51 8.66
CA TYR A 97 0.48 -14.88 8.42
C TYR A 97 -0.86 -14.87 7.70
N ARG A 98 -1.03 -15.75 6.73
CA ARG A 98 -2.27 -15.95 5.98
C ARG A 98 -2.59 -17.41 5.86
N THR A 99 -3.88 -17.74 5.90
CA THR A 99 -4.40 -19.08 5.64
C THR A 99 -5.59 -19.02 4.68
N LEU A 100 -5.67 -19.99 3.79
CA LEU A 100 -6.76 -20.17 2.85
C LEU A 100 -7.84 -21.05 3.46
N SER A 101 -9.09 -20.86 3.02
CA SER A 101 -10.16 -21.83 3.21
C SER A 101 -9.88 -23.11 2.42
N ASP A 102 -10.50 -24.24 2.79
CA ASP A 102 -10.30 -25.53 2.11
C ASP A 102 -10.62 -25.47 0.60
N ASN A 103 -11.62 -24.68 0.23
CA ASN A 103 -12.00 -24.44 -1.17
C ASN A 103 -11.14 -23.36 -1.87
N LYS A 104 -10.16 -22.76 -1.17
CA LYS A 104 -9.26 -21.68 -1.64
C LYS A 104 -9.96 -20.41 -2.14
N LYS A 105 -11.26 -20.24 -1.90
CA LYS A 105 -12.02 -19.05 -2.34
C LYS A 105 -11.93 -17.87 -1.38
N SER A 106 -11.42 -18.09 -0.17
CA SER A 106 -11.20 -17.03 0.82
C SER A 106 -9.89 -17.21 1.57
N MET A 107 -9.42 -16.11 2.11
CA MET A 107 -8.18 -16.01 2.88
C MET A 107 -8.41 -15.16 4.12
N ILE A 108 -7.89 -15.60 5.25
CA ILE A 108 -7.82 -14.83 6.49
C ILE A 108 -6.35 -14.59 6.80
N GLY A 109 -6.03 -13.39 7.27
CA GLY A 109 -4.67 -13.04 7.67
C GLY A 109 -4.60 -12.10 8.85
N GLY A 110 -3.44 -12.17 9.53
CA GLY A 110 -3.06 -11.23 10.57
C GLY A 110 -1.64 -10.73 10.35
N ASN A 111 -1.35 -9.51 10.76
CA ASN A 111 -0.03 -8.93 10.59
C ASN A 111 0.31 -7.94 11.72
N VAL A 112 1.61 -7.74 11.92
CA VAL A 112 2.17 -6.73 12.80
C VAL A 112 3.25 -5.96 12.05
N PHE A 113 3.29 -4.64 12.22
CA PHE A 113 4.30 -3.78 11.61
C PHE A 113 4.92 -2.84 12.63
N VAL A 114 6.17 -2.45 12.36
CA VAL A 114 6.83 -1.31 12.97
C VAL A 114 7.19 -0.33 11.85
N ASP A 115 6.83 0.93 12.07
CA ASP A 115 7.08 2.05 11.17
C ASP A 115 8.07 3.01 11.83
N TYR A 116 9.03 3.50 11.08
CA TYR A 116 10.06 4.43 11.53
C TYR A 116 10.32 5.49 10.47
N ASP A 117 10.34 6.77 10.85
CA ASP A 117 10.76 7.85 9.98
C ASP A 117 12.17 8.36 10.31
N ALA A 118 12.83 9.01 9.34
CA ALA A 118 14.18 9.54 9.49
C ALA A 118 14.34 10.66 10.54
N LYS A 119 13.25 11.08 11.22
CA LYS A 119 13.27 12.05 12.31
C LYS A 119 12.99 11.41 13.69
N GLY A 120 12.92 10.08 13.72
CA GLY A 120 12.77 9.29 14.94
C GLY A 120 11.34 9.13 15.41
N ASN A 121 10.33 9.50 14.62
CA ASN A 121 8.96 9.12 14.89
C ASN A 121 8.77 7.65 14.57
N SER A 122 8.12 6.91 15.48
CA SER A 122 7.85 5.49 15.30
C SER A 122 6.50 5.09 15.86
N ARG A 123 5.91 4.05 15.25
CA ARG A 123 4.66 3.43 15.70
C ARG A 123 4.69 1.94 15.38
N TYR A 124 3.86 1.15 16.06
CA TYR A 124 3.53 -0.20 15.62
C TYR A 124 2.08 -0.25 15.13
N SER A 125 1.74 -1.32 14.44
CA SER A 125 0.36 -1.61 14.08
C SER A 125 0.07 -3.09 14.11
N LEU A 126 -1.21 -3.39 14.34
CA LEU A 126 -1.80 -4.73 14.22
C LEU A 126 -2.86 -4.68 13.12
N GLY A 127 -2.83 -5.63 12.21
CA GLY A 127 -3.77 -5.71 11.11
C GLY A 127 -4.47 -7.07 11.06
N PHE A 128 -5.73 -7.03 10.65
CA PHE A 128 -6.53 -8.20 10.30
C PHE A 128 -7.05 -8.04 8.88
N GLU A 129 -7.08 -9.14 8.13
CA GLU A 129 -7.60 -9.18 6.78
C GLU A 129 -8.46 -10.41 6.54
N PHE A 130 -9.62 -10.17 5.90
CA PHE A 130 -10.43 -11.20 5.28
C PHE A 130 -10.57 -10.85 3.81
N ARG A 131 -10.22 -11.77 2.92
CA ARG A 131 -10.17 -11.51 1.48
C ARG A 131 -10.77 -12.65 0.71
N THR A 132 -11.46 -12.29 -0.38
CA THR A 132 -11.97 -13.22 -1.39
C THR A 132 -11.57 -12.70 -2.77
N ALA A 133 -11.87 -13.46 -3.81
CA ALA A 133 -11.66 -12.98 -5.18
C ALA A 133 -12.47 -11.70 -5.46
N VAL A 134 -13.66 -11.56 -4.85
CA VAL A 134 -14.63 -10.50 -5.15
C VAL A 134 -14.52 -9.32 -4.19
N PHE A 135 -14.30 -9.57 -2.89
CA PHE A 135 -14.25 -8.49 -1.90
C PHE A 135 -13.19 -8.73 -0.82
N ASP A 136 -12.70 -7.63 -0.24
CA ASP A 136 -11.75 -7.62 0.86
C ASP A 136 -12.31 -6.78 2.02
N VAL A 137 -12.06 -7.20 3.27
CA VAL A 137 -12.27 -6.42 4.49
C VAL A 137 -10.97 -6.40 5.28
N LEU A 138 -10.50 -5.20 5.63
CA LEU A 138 -9.22 -4.97 6.27
C LEU A 138 -9.42 -4.01 7.45
N ILE A 139 -8.79 -4.32 8.57
CA ILE A 139 -8.83 -3.48 9.78
C ILE A 139 -7.41 -3.36 10.30
N ASN A 140 -6.97 -2.13 10.57
CA ASN A 140 -5.66 -1.87 11.14
C ASN A 140 -5.79 -0.95 12.36
N HIS A 141 -5.03 -1.28 13.40
CA HIS A 141 -4.85 -0.46 14.59
C HIS A 141 -3.39 -0.01 14.68
N TYR A 142 -3.18 1.26 15.00
CA TYR A 142 -1.86 1.89 15.05
C TYR A 142 -1.65 2.52 16.42
N GLU A 143 -0.45 2.36 16.98
CA GLU A 143 -0.08 2.95 18.26
C GLU A 143 1.33 3.54 18.20
N ALA A 144 1.49 4.78 18.65
CA ALA A 144 2.74 5.50 18.67
C ALA A 144 3.69 4.89 19.70
N ILE A 145 4.93 4.60 19.32
CA ILE A 145 6.00 4.15 20.20
C ILE A 145 6.82 5.35 20.67
N SER A 146 7.11 6.28 19.73
CA SER A 146 7.93 7.44 20.03
C SER A 146 7.16 8.51 20.79
N GLY A 147 7.81 9.13 21.77
CA GLY A 147 7.35 10.39 22.35
C GLY A 147 7.49 11.56 21.37
N GLN A 148 7.16 12.78 21.86
CA GLN A 148 7.30 14.00 21.09
C GLN A 148 8.75 14.24 20.66
N LYS A 149 8.94 14.69 19.41
CA LYS A 149 10.25 15.01 18.82
C LYS A 149 10.30 16.48 18.41
N THR A 150 11.44 17.12 18.55
CA THR A 150 11.66 18.46 17.99
C THR A 150 12.33 18.32 16.62
N VAL A 151 11.69 18.83 15.58
CA VAL A 151 12.17 18.76 14.20
C VAL A 151 12.16 20.17 13.60
N GLY A 152 13.31 20.84 13.62
CA GLY A 152 13.42 22.27 13.31
C GLY A 152 12.58 23.08 14.31
N ASP A 153 11.72 23.94 13.80
CA ASP A 153 10.86 24.82 14.59
C ASP A 153 9.52 24.16 15.01
N PHE A 154 9.44 22.84 14.97
CA PHE A 154 8.21 22.12 15.25
C PHE A 154 8.42 20.99 16.24
N LYS A 155 7.43 20.81 17.11
CA LYS A 155 7.26 19.60 17.91
C LYS A 155 6.36 18.64 17.16
N GLU A 156 6.83 17.43 16.91
CA GLU A 156 6.09 16.39 16.19
C GLU A 156 5.83 15.19 17.09
N ARG A 157 4.67 14.56 16.93
CA ARG A 157 4.30 13.33 17.62
C ARG A 157 3.55 12.40 16.65
N ALA A 158 3.93 11.13 16.63
CA ALA A 158 3.17 10.10 15.96
C ALA A 158 1.81 9.92 16.64
N LEU A 159 0.75 9.69 15.86
CA LEU A 159 -0.61 9.53 16.35
C LEU A 159 -1.02 8.08 16.39
N ASP A 160 -1.77 7.71 17.45
CA ASP A 160 -2.56 6.49 17.48
C ASP A 160 -3.75 6.62 16.54
N GLY A 161 -4.22 5.48 16.02
CA GLY A 161 -5.37 5.52 15.13
C GLY A 161 -5.83 4.15 14.67
N ASN A 162 -6.87 4.18 13.86
CA ASN A 162 -7.42 3.00 13.22
C ASN A 162 -7.76 3.32 11.78
N ASP A 163 -7.70 2.31 10.91
CA ASP A 163 -8.38 2.34 9.62
C ASP A 163 -9.15 1.03 9.38
N MET A 164 -10.21 1.16 8.60
CA MET A 164 -11.00 0.05 8.09
C MET A 164 -11.22 0.26 6.60
N SER A 165 -10.93 -0.75 5.81
CA SER A 165 -11.14 -0.71 4.37
C SER A 165 -12.03 -1.86 3.92
N VAL A 166 -12.95 -1.55 3.01
CA VAL A 166 -13.75 -2.52 2.28
C VAL A 166 -13.49 -2.29 0.80
N SER A 167 -13.18 -3.36 0.09
CA SER A 167 -12.97 -3.31 -1.36
C SER A 167 -13.88 -4.31 -2.05
N GLY A 168 -14.37 -3.97 -3.24
CA GLY A 168 -15.19 -4.85 -4.06
C GLY A 168 -14.77 -4.82 -5.53
N GLN A 169 -14.80 -5.97 -6.19
CA GLN A 169 -14.62 -6.05 -7.64
C GLN A 169 -15.81 -5.36 -8.34
N ILE A 170 -15.55 -4.63 -9.41
CA ILE A 170 -16.60 -4.07 -10.27
C ILE A 170 -17.16 -5.21 -11.14
N PRO A 171 -18.50 -5.42 -11.18
CA PRO A 171 -19.11 -6.46 -11.99
C PRO A 171 -18.65 -6.41 -13.44
N TYR A 172 -18.34 -7.57 -14.02
CA TYR A 172 -17.84 -7.74 -15.39
C TYR A 172 -16.46 -7.13 -15.68
N LEU A 173 -15.82 -6.45 -14.70
CA LEU A 173 -14.50 -5.86 -14.80
C LEU A 173 -13.57 -6.47 -13.75
N PRO A 174 -13.06 -7.70 -13.94
CA PRO A 174 -12.28 -8.40 -12.93
C PRO A 174 -10.93 -7.74 -12.60
N TRP A 175 -10.46 -6.84 -13.46
CA TRP A 175 -9.26 -6.03 -13.29
C TRP A 175 -9.50 -4.73 -12.50
N ALA A 176 -10.76 -4.40 -12.15
CA ALA A 176 -11.13 -3.16 -11.49
C ALA A 176 -11.78 -3.43 -10.12
N LYS A 177 -11.29 -2.75 -9.08
CA LYS A 177 -11.85 -2.77 -7.72
C LYS A 177 -12.17 -1.36 -7.24
N ILE A 178 -13.28 -1.20 -6.55
CA ILE A 178 -13.62 -0.01 -5.77
C ILE A 178 -13.18 -0.24 -4.32
N ASN A 179 -12.59 0.78 -3.70
CA ASN A 179 -12.13 0.73 -2.31
C ASN A 179 -12.75 1.88 -1.52
N LEU A 180 -13.27 1.57 -0.34
CA LEU A 180 -13.73 2.52 0.66
C LEU A 180 -12.88 2.34 1.91
N THR A 181 -12.26 3.40 2.41
CA THR A 181 -11.48 3.38 3.65
C THR A 181 -11.95 4.47 4.57
N HIS A 182 -12.34 4.11 5.79
CA HIS A 182 -12.55 5.05 6.89
C HIS A 182 -11.34 5.02 7.81
N TYR A 183 -10.89 6.19 8.29
CA TYR A 183 -9.78 6.27 9.25
C TYR A 183 -10.03 7.31 10.33
N GLU A 184 -9.43 7.06 11.51
CA GLU A 184 -9.43 8.01 12.63
C GLU A 184 -8.05 8.02 13.29
N TRP A 185 -7.48 9.24 13.48
CA TRP A 185 -6.22 9.48 14.18
C TRP A 185 -6.49 10.35 15.40
N LYS A 186 -6.05 9.87 16.58
CA LYS A 186 -6.26 10.53 17.87
C LYS A 186 -5.21 11.60 18.08
N LYS A 187 -5.63 12.85 18.14
CA LYS A 187 -4.75 13.96 18.50
C LYS A 187 -4.60 14.08 20.01
N VAL A 188 -3.41 14.48 20.45
CA VAL A 188 -3.06 14.57 21.87
C VAL A 188 -3.26 15.98 22.40
N ASN A 189 -2.82 16.99 21.64
CA ASN A 189 -2.84 18.40 22.09
C ASN A 189 -4.01 19.17 21.50
N ASN A 190 -4.75 18.61 20.58
CA ASN A 190 -5.89 19.22 19.91
C ASN A 190 -7.17 18.47 20.28
N SER A 191 -8.23 19.19 20.58
CA SER A 191 -9.50 18.60 21.01
C SER A 191 -10.23 17.81 19.92
N LYS A 192 -9.77 17.84 18.68
CA LYS A 192 -10.46 17.25 17.52
C LYS A 192 -9.60 16.21 16.81
N ASN A 193 -10.00 14.93 16.88
CA ASN A 193 -9.38 13.85 16.12
C ASN A 193 -9.45 14.12 14.60
N SER A 194 -8.47 13.61 13.87
CA SER A 194 -8.51 13.60 12.42
C SER A 194 -9.28 12.38 11.96
N LYS A 195 -10.41 12.59 11.29
CA LYS A 195 -11.25 11.54 10.70
C LYS A 195 -11.43 11.81 9.23
N GLY A 196 -11.42 10.77 8.43
CA GLY A 196 -11.63 10.90 7.00
C GLY A 196 -12.10 9.62 6.34
N ASP A 197 -12.61 9.82 5.12
CA ASP A 197 -13.06 8.78 4.23
C ASP A 197 -12.31 8.88 2.90
N LYS A 198 -11.85 7.74 2.42
CA LYS A 198 -11.15 7.63 1.15
C LYS A 198 -11.94 6.71 0.22
N LEU A 199 -12.25 7.22 -0.96
CA LEU A 199 -12.80 6.44 -2.07
C LEU A 199 -11.75 6.31 -3.15
N SER A 200 -11.47 5.11 -3.61
CA SER A 200 -10.55 4.90 -4.74
C SER A 200 -10.94 3.72 -5.63
N PHE A 201 -10.36 3.71 -6.82
CA PHE A 201 -10.45 2.63 -7.78
C PHE A 201 -9.05 2.08 -8.03
N ASP A 202 -8.87 0.78 -7.83
CA ASP A 202 -7.66 0.05 -8.22
C ASP A 202 -7.92 -0.60 -9.58
N LEU A 203 -7.10 -0.26 -10.57
CA LEU A 203 -7.22 -0.71 -11.95
C LEU A 203 -5.95 -1.47 -12.35
N LEU A 204 -6.01 -2.77 -12.56
CA LEU A 204 -4.93 -3.56 -13.13
C LEU A 204 -4.91 -3.34 -14.65
N LEU A 205 -4.14 -2.35 -15.12
CA LEU A 205 -4.10 -1.96 -16.52
C LEU A 205 -3.40 -3.01 -17.39
N THR A 206 -2.27 -3.50 -16.92
CA THR A 206 -1.54 -4.66 -17.47
C THR A 206 -1.14 -5.58 -16.32
N PRO A 207 -0.71 -6.81 -16.54
CA PRO A 207 -0.25 -7.69 -15.48
C PRO A 207 0.83 -7.10 -14.55
N ASN A 208 1.56 -6.09 -15.02
CA ASN A 208 2.62 -5.42 -14.24
C ASN A 208 2.28 -4.00 -13.80
N VAL A 209 1.16 -3.41 -14.23
CA VAL A 209 0.85 -1.99 -13.96
C VAL A 209 -0.51 -1.85 -13.31
N ILE A 210 -0.51 -1.31 -12.09
CA ILE A 210 -1.73 -0.96 -11.35
C ILE A 210 -1.82 0.57 -11.27
N MET A 211 -2.99 1.12 -11.56
CA MET A 211 -3.32 2.53 -11.33
C MET A 211 -4.38 2.62 -10.24
N GLU A 212 -4.12 3.43 -9.21
CA GLU A 212 -5.12 3.81 -8.20
C GLU A 212 -5.49 5.27 -8.39
N LEU A 213 -6.79 5.54 -8.57
CA LEU A 213 -7.36 6.88 -8.64
C LEU A 213 -8.28 7.07 -7.45
N GLY A 214 -8.22 8.21 -6.78
CA GLY A 214 -9.09 8.38 -5.64
C GLY A 214 -9.17 9.78 -5.08
N VAL A 215 -10.00 9.86 -4.06
CA VAL A 215 -10.29 11.07 -3.30
C VAL A 215 -10.15 10.76 -1.82
N ASP A 216 -9.50 11.63 -1.09
CA ASP A 216 -9.35 11.60 0.36
C ASP A 216 -10.06 12.85 0.93
N ASP A 217 -11.09 12.63 1.73
CA ASP A 217 -11.87 13.70 2.36
C ASP A 217 -11.80 13.55 3.88
N ASN A 218 -11.31 14.57 4.57
CA ASN A 218 -11.15 14.54 6.01
C ASN A 218 -11.60 15.86 6.66
N ASN A 219 -11.86 15.78 7.95
CA ASN A 219 -12.39 16.90 8.73
C ASN A 219 -11.38 18.02 9.04
N ILE A 220 -10.14 17.90 8.62
CA ILE A 220 -9.04 18.83 8.94
C ILE A 220 -8.50 19.52 7.69
N GLN A 221 -8.35 18.78 6.60
CA GLN A 221 -7.82 19.26 5.32
C GLN A 221 -8.94 19.35 4.28
N LYS A 222 -8.73 20.13 3.24
CA LYS A 222 -9.61 20.10 2.07
C LYS A 222 -9.51 18.75 1.39
N LYS A 223 -10.59 18.35 0.73
CA LYS A 223 -10.68 17.20 -0.14
C LYS A 223 -9.49 17.18 -1.13
N ASP A 224 -8.78 16.06 -1.20
CA ASP A 224 -7.56 15.91 -1.99
C ASP A 224 -7.72 14.76 -3.00
N ASN A 225 -7.51 15.07 -4.28
CA ASN A 225 -7.51 14.06 -5.33
C ASN A 225 -6.10 13.49 -5.45
N PHE A 226 -6.02 12.18 -5.73
CA PHE A 226 -4.74 11.52 -5.90
C PHE A 226 -4.75 10.49 -7.02
N VAL A 227 -3.56 10.26 -7.56
CA VAL A 227 -3.25 9.22 -8.53
C VAL A 227 -2.01 8.48 -8.05
N LYS A 228 -2.05 7.14 -8.13
CA LYS A 228 -0.88 6.29 -7.90
C LYS A 228 -0.70 5.37 -9.08
N ILE A 229 0.54 5.17 -9.48
CA ILE A 229 0.96 4.18 -10.47
C ILE A 229 1.94 3.25 -9.80
N SER A 230 1.64 1.95 -9.85
CA SER A 230 2.45 0.90 -9.26
C SER A 230 2.92 -0.07 -10.34
N PHE A 231 4.21 -0.36 -10.34
CA PHE A 231 4.81 -1.43 -11.13
C PHE A 231 5.04 -2.63 -10.21
N VAL A 232 4.49 -3.78 -10.57
CA VAL A 232 4.49 -4.98 -9.74
C VAL A 232 5.27 -6.11 -10.39
N PHE A 233 6.02 -6.84 -9.57
CA PHE A 233 6.87 -7.95 -9.97
C PHE A 233 6.76 -9.10 -8.95
N PRO A 234 6.51 -10.35 -9.41
CA PRO A 234 6.23 -10.74 -10.79
C PRO A 234 4.92 -10.13 -11.31
N ALA A 235 4.65 -10.33 -12.61
CA ALA A 235 3.37 -10.00 -13.22
C ALA A 235 2.23 -10.67 -12.46
N ARG A 236 1.11 -9.97 -12.28
CA ARG A 236 -0.09 -10.52 -11.66
C ARG A 236 -0.68 -11.62 -12.52
N GLU A 237 -1.06 -12.72 -11.88
CA GLU A 237 -1.88 -13.74 -12.50
C GLU A 237 -3.34 -13.25 -12.54
N GLY A 238 -4.05 -13.55 -13.62
CA GLY A 238 -5.45 -13.22 -13.79
C GLY A 238 -5.70 -12.05 -14.74
N PRO A 239 -6.98 -11.65 -14.86
CA PRO A 239 -7.42 -10.67 -15.85
C PRO A 239 -6.84 -9.27 -15.59
N ALA A 240 -6.37 -8.63 -16.66
CA ALA A 240 -5.99 -7.22 -16.69
C ALA A 240 -6.78 -6.50 -17.79
N ALA A 241 -6.89 -5.18 -17.73
CA ALA A 241 -7.60 -4.40 -18.75
C ALA A 241 -7.05 -4.63 -20.16
N SER A 242 -5.74 -4.90 -20.28
CA SER A 242 -5.08 -5.19 -21.55
C SER A 242 -5.31 -6.61 -22.07
N THR A 243 -5.80 -7.53 -21.25
CA THR A 243 -5.97 -8.96 -21.62
C THR A 243 -7.42 -9.40 -21.67
N ASP A 244 -8.22 -8.98 -20.69
CA ASP A 244 -9.61 -9.37 -20.47
C ASP A 244 -10.43 -8.14 -20.07
N PHE A 245 -10.81 -7.32 -21.05
CA PHE A 245 -11.45 -6.04 -20.75
C PHE A 245 -12.85 -6.19 -20.15
N ILE A 246 -13.66 -7.12 -20.65
CA ILE A 246 -15.00 -7.43 -20.16
C ILE A 246 -15.12 -8.93 -19.98
N SER A 247 -15.48 -9.38 -18.78
CA SER A 247 -15.75 -10.78 -18.48
C SER A 247 -17.18 -11.16 -18.85
N ASP A 248 -17.39 -12.41 -19.24
CA ASP A 248 -18.74 -12.96 -19.46
C ASP A 248 -19.51 -13.14 -18.14
N GLU A 249 -18.80 -13.24 -17.02
CA GLU A 249 -19.37 -13.38 -15.68
C GLU A 249 -19.18 -12.11 -14.87
N ALA A 250 -20.22 -11.72 -14.11
CA ALA A 250 -20.15 -10.54 -13.25
C ALA A 250 -19.05 -10.67 -12.19
N PHE A 251 -18.89 -11.86 -11.63
CA PHE A 251 -17.91 -12.18 -10.59
C PHE A 251 -17.30 -13.57 -10.87
N PRO A 252 -16.23 -13.66 -11.67
CA PRO A 252 -15.57 -14.93 -11.93
C PRO A 252 -15.05 -15.56 -10.65
N ASP A 253 -15.21 -16.88 -10.55
CA ASP A 253 -14.62 -17.66 -9.46
C ASP A 253 -13.09 -17.49 -9.47
N GLY A 254 -12.51 -17.23 -8.31
CA GLY A 254 -11.07 -17.02 -8.16
C GLY A 254 -10.44 -17.90 -7.08
N ASP A 255 -9.30 -18.50 -7.40
CA ASP A 255 -8.42 -19.15 -6.42
C ASP A 255 -7.52 -18.09 -5.76
N MET A 256 -7.56 -17.98 -4.43
CA MET A 256 -6.80 -17.01 -3.66
C MET A 256 -5.35 -17.45 -3.39
N SER A 257 -4.92 -18.61 -3.89
CA SER A 257 -3.57 -19.15 -3.61
C SER A 257 -2.44 -18.21 -4.08
N SER A 258 -2.62 -17.56 -5.22
CA SER A 258 -1.67 -16.55 -5.74
C SER A 258 -1.59 -15.28 -4.88
N GLN A 259 -2.59 -15.05 -4.01
CA GLN A 259 -2.66 -13.87 -3.14
C GLN A 259 -2.00 -14.07 -1.77
N LEU A 260 -1.50 -15.26 -1.43
CA LEU A 260 -0.84 -15.55 -0.16
C LEU A 260 0.34 -14.61 0.13
N LEU A 261 1.07 -14.22 -0.90
CA LEU A 261 2.21 -13.30 -0.81
C LEU A 261 1.93 -11.90 -1.37
N SER A 262 0.66 -11.55 -1.58
CA SER A 262 0.29 -10.18 -1.99
C SER A 262 0.56 -9.18 -0.86
N LYS A 263 0.68 -7.89 -1.19
CA LYS A 263 0.91 -6.83 -0.19
C LYS A 263 -0.19 -6.75 0.86
N VAL A 264 0.20 -6.43 2.10
CA VAL A 264 -0.73 -6.00 3.16
C VAL A 264 -1.17 -4.57 2.86
N LYS A 265 -2.48 -4.34 2.79
CA LYS A 265 -3.06 -2.99 2.61
C LYS A 265 -3.24 -2.33 3.98
N ARG A 266 -2.53 -1.23 4.20
CA ARG A 266 -2.55 -0.42 5.43
C ARG A 266 -2.03 0.99 5.18
N SER A 267 -2.15 1.88 6.16
CA SER A 267 -1.47 3.19 6.11
C SER A 267 0.02 3.01 6.42
N ASN A 268 0.90 3.20 5.45
CA ASN A 268 2.36 3.09 5.61
C ASN A 268 3.02 4.43 5.96
N LYS A 269 2.33 5.55 5.79
CA LYS A 269 2.78 6.88 6.20
C LYS A 269 2.45 7.10 7.68
N ILE A 270 3.46 7.49 8.48
CA ILE A 270 3.23 7.84 9.89
C ILE A 270 2.46 9.16 9.93
N THR A 271 1.25 9.12 10.49
CA THR A 271 0.45 10.33 10.72
C THR A 271 0.98 11.07 11.93
N LEU A 272 1.25 12.36 11.77
CA LEU A 272 1.88 13.19 12.79
C LEU A 272 0.96 14.34 13.22
N GLU A 273 0.95 14.64 14.52
CA GLU A 273 0.56 15.95 15.03
C GLU A 273 1.80 16.83 15.09
N SER A 274 1.70 18.06 14.57
CA SER A 274 2.81 19.01 14.53
C SER A 274 2.38 20.35 15.09
N GLU A 275 3.18 20.90 16.00
CA GLU A 275 2.97 22.22 16.63
C GLU A 275 4.21 23.09 16.44
N GLY A 276 4.03 24.36 16.09
CA GLY A 276 5.13 25.33 16.01
C GLY A 276 5.71 25.62 17.41
N VAL A 277 7.03 25.73 17.52
CA VAL A 277 7.71 26.17 18.73
C VAL A 277 7.64 27.71 18.75
N GLY A 278 6.74 28.27 19.55
CA GLY A 278 6.70 29.72 19.80
C GLY A 278 5.53 30.53 19.25
N VAL A 279 4.70 30.01 18.35
CA VAL A 279 3.43 30.65 17.95
C VAL A 279 2.45 29.54 17.56
N THR A 280 1.29 29.53 18.20
CA THR A 280 0.19 28.65 17.83
C THR A 280 -0.43 29.14 16.53
N ILE A 281 0.16 28.79 15.39
CA ILE A 281 -0.48 28.89 14.11
C ILE A 281 -0.70 27.45 13.65
N SER A 282 -1.91 26.95 13.85
CA SER A 282 -2.38 25.71 13.27
C SER A 282 -2.56 25.93 11.77
N ARG A 283 -1.48 25.75 11.03
CA ARG A 283 -1.51 25.60 9.59
C ARG A 283 -1.12 24.16 9.28
N LEU A 284 -2.13 23.37 9.03
CA LEU A 284 -2.00 22.03 8.47
C LEU A 284 -1.90 22.21 6.95
N ASP A 285 -0.70 22.08 6.42
CA ASP A 285 -0.47 21.89 4.97
C ASP A 285 -0.39 20.40 4.65
#